data_3884ebaf4ab21a344342d38b66461948
#
_entry.id   3884ebaf4ab21a344342d38b66461948
#
_cell.length_a   1.000
_cell.length_b   1.000
_cell.length_c   1.000
_cell.angle_alpha   90.00
_cell.angle_beta   90.00
_cell.angle_gamma   90.00
#
_symmetry.space_group_name_H-M   'P 1'
#
loop_
_entity.id
_entity.type
_entity.pdbx_description
1 polymer ?
#
loop_
_entity_poly.entity_id
_entity_poly.type
_entity_poly.pdbx_seq_one_letter_code
_entity_poly.pdbx_strand_id
1 'polypeptide(L)'
;MKNILCFGDSNTYGLIPFGGRLDEHTRWTRVLSTLLGKDYWIHEEGLNGRTTCLDDPVWPGRNALDYLDLCLETHEPLDLTILMLGTNDLKICFSPSPEAIAGRIRILAEKIQQASHALLIVSPVPLGEKMSTGPCAADFPPESVAVSHQLAASLKETADACGAWFLDAGEYAAVSDIDSVHITPVGHRSLAHAIYEKLKAMNF
;
A
#
# COMPACT_ATOMS: atom_id res chain seq x y z
N MET A 1 8.76 22.32 -6.99
CA MET A 1 8.83 21.15 -6.07
C MET A 1 7.58 20.34 -6.31
N LYS A 2 7.72 19.05 -6.62
CA LYS A 2 6.59 18.15 -6.87
C LYS A 2 6.10 17.53 -5.56
N ASN A 3 4.78 17.45 -5.36
CA ASN A 3 4.15 16.86 -4.19
C ASN A 3 3.70 15.43 -4.50
N ILE A 4 4.15 14.48 -3.68
CA ILE A 4 3.81 13.05 -3.78
C ILE A 4 3.12 12.62 -2.50
N LEU A 5 1.91 12.08 -2.61
CA LEU A 5 1.19 11.45 -1.51
C LEU A 5 1.46 9.94 -1.53
N CYS A 6 2.00 9.39 -0.44
CA CYS A 6 2.13 7.94 -0.23
C CYS A 6 1.02 7.49 0.71
N PHE A 7 -0.09 7.00 0.13
CA PHE A 7 -1.28 6.61 0.87
C PHE A 7 -1.37 5.09 1.01
N GLY A 8 -1.42 4.59 2.26
CA GLY A 8 -1.40 3.15 2.50
C GLY A 8 -1.63 2.75 3.95
N ASP A 9 -1.32 1.50 4.25
CA ASP A 9 -1.50 0.85 5.54
C ASP A 9 -0.21 0.83 6.39
N SER A 10 -0.07 -0.20 7.23
CA SER A 10 1.11 -0.42 8.08
C SER A 10 2.40 -0.62 7.30
N ASN A 11 2.34 -1.15 6.08
CA ASN A 11 3.49 -1.30 5.20
C ASN A 11 3.95 0.04 4.61
N THR A 12 3.06 1.01 4.47
CA THR A 12 3.43 2.40 4.16
C THR A 12 3.89 3.15 5.41
N TYR A 13 3.27 2.92 6.55
CA TYR A 13 3.72 3.45 7.84
C TYR A 13 5.14 2.99 8.20
N GLY A 14 5.50 1.76 7.80
CA GLY A 14 6.77 1.12 8.16
C GLY A 14 6.71 0.46 9.53
N LEU A 15 5.63 -0.29 9.83
CA LEU A 15 5.47 -0.99 11.09
C LEU A 15 6.50 -2.12 11.22
N ILE A 16 7.15 -2.18 12.37
CA ILE A 16 8.00 -3.31 12.78
C ILE A 16 7.09 -4.37 13.44
N PRO A 17 7.20 -5.67 13.11
CA PRO A 17 6.48 -6.72 13.82
C PRO A 17 6.59 -6.56 15.36
N PHE A 18 5.45 -6.66 16.06
CA PHE A 18 5.29 -6.44 17.51
C PHE A 18 5.46 -5.00 18.00
N GLY A 19 5.62 -4.03 17.12
CA GLY A 19 5.54 -2.61 17.46
C GLY A 19 6.76 -1.79 17.08
N GLY A 20 6.55 -0.49 17.05
CA GLY A 20 7.54 0.46 16.57
C GLY A 20 7.39 0.81 15.10
N ARG A 21 8.18 1.77 14.65
CA ARG A 21 8.22 2.25 13.28
C ARG A 21 9.66 2.19 12.77
N LEU A 22 9.87 1.71 11.57
CA LEU A 22 11.17 1.77 10.89
C LEU A 22 11.65 3.23 10.79
N ASP A 23 12.95 3.41 10.92
CA ASP A 23 13.58 4.72 10.81
C ASP A 23 13.48 5.30 9.39
N GLU A 24 13.89 6.56 9.25
CA GLU A 24 13.86 7.29 7.99
C GLU A 24 14.84 6.77 6.92
N HIS A 25 15.83 5.98 7.31
CA HIS A 25 16.79 5.38 6.39
C HIS A 25 16.35 3.99 5.90
N THR A 26 15.22 3.50 6.40
CA THR A 26 14.75 2.14 6.14
C THR A 26 13.37 2.08 5.50
N ARG A 27 12.38 2.86 5.99
CA ARG A 27 11.02 2.79 5.42
C ARG A 27 10.99 3.36 4.00
N TRP A 28 10.26 2.67 3.13
CA TRP A 28 10.31 2.92 1.68
C TRP A 28 9.96 4.36 1.28
N THR A 29 9.05 5.00 1.98
CA THR A 29 8.63 6.40 1.72
C THR A 29 9.77 7.39 1.90
N ARG A 30 10.58 7.21 2.96
CA ARG A 30 11.71 8.09 3.25
C ARG A 30 12.94 7.78 2.41
N VAL A 31 13.18 6.50 2.13
CA VAL A 31 14.23 6.09 1.17
C VAL A 31 13.91 6.67 -0.21
N LEU A 32 12.65 6.58 -0.66
CA LEU A 32 12.19 7.20 -1.91
C LEU A 32 12.41 8.72 -1.91
N SER A 33 12.07 9.40 -0.80
CA SER A 33 12.32 10.84 -0.64
C SER A 33 13.80 11.19 -0.83
N THR A 34 14.68 10.37 -0.28
CA THR A 34 16.13 10.57 -0.41
C THR A 34 16.60 10.36 -1.86
N LEU A 35 16.08 9.35 -2.55
CA LEU A 35 16.41 9.06 -3.96
C LEU A 35 15.93 10.16 -4.91
N LEU A 36 14.75 10.71 -4.67
CA LEU A 36 14.17 11.78 -5.49
C LEU A 36 14.83 13.14 -5.24
N GLY A 37 15.33 13.37 -4.03
CA GLY A 37 16.02 14.60 -3.68
C GLY A 37 15.09 15.79 -3.39
N LYS A 38 15.67 16.99 -3.30
CA LYS A 38 15.03 18.21 -2.77
C LYS A 38 13.89 18.79 -3.63
N ASP A 39 13.77 18.36 -4.87
CA ASP A 39 12.75 18.87 -5.79
C ASP A 39 11.39 18.16 -5.62
N TYR A 40 11.33 17.21 -4.67
CA TYR A 40 10.14 16.43 -4.35
C TYR A 40 9.82 16.50 -2.85
N TRP A 41 8.54 16.59 -2.55
CA TRP A 41 8.01 16.51 -1.20
C TRP A 41 7.11 15.29 -1.05
N ILE A 42 7.43 14.40 -0.11
CA ILE A 42 6.65 13.20 0.15
C ILE A 42 5.83 13.38 1.42
N HIS A 43 4.51 13.23 1.25
CA HIS A 43 3.53 13.13 2.33
C HIS A 43 3.33 11.66 2.68
N GLU A 44 3.62 11.29 3.93
CA GLU A 44 3.54 9.92 4.41
C GLU A 44 2.21 9.68 5.12
N GLU A 45 1.25 9.08 4.42
CA GLU A 45 -0.10 8.77 4.91
C GLU A 45 -0.31 7.26 5.12
N GLY A 46 0.63 6.62 5.81
CA GLY A 46 0.51 5.24 6.27
C GLY A 46 -0.23 5.14 7.60
N LEU A 47 -1.28 4.30 7.67
CA LEU A 47 -2.03 4.04 8.91
C LEU A 47 -2.14 2.53 9.17
N ASN A 48 -1.66 2.09 10.34
CA ASN A 48 -1.74 0.68 10.73
C ASN A 48 -3.19 0.17 10.72
N GLY A 49 -3.40 -0.96 10.08
CA GLY A 49 -4.73 -1.56 9.97
C GLY A 49 -5.65 -0.93 8.93
N ARG A 50 -5.19 0.06 8.13
CA ARG A 50 -6.03 0.70 7.11
C ARG A 50 -6.52 -0.31 6.09
N THR A 51 -7.83 -0.37 5.92
CA THR A 51 -8.56 -1.10 4.89
C THR A 51 -8.81 -0.20 3.68
N THR A 52 -9.37 -0.74 2.61
CA THR A 52 -9.78 0.07 1.44
C THR A 52 -11.06 0.87 1.70
N CYS A 53 -12.22 0.19 1.68
CA CYS A 53 -13.54 0.79 1.87
C CYS A 53 -14.36 0.02 2.92
N LEU A 54 -13.71 -0.52 3.94
CA LEU A 54 -14.33 -1.39 4.94
C LEU A 54 -14.10 -0.85 6.34
N ASP A 55 -15.15 -0.86 7.14
CA ASP A 55 -15.03 -0.58 8.58
C ASP A 55 -14.45 -1.79 9.29
N ASP A 56 -13.31 -1.62 9.95
CA ASP A 56 -12.72 -2.67 10.77
C ASP A 56 -13.53 -2.79 12.08
N PRO A 57 -14.10 -3.98 12.36
CA PRO A 57 -14.96 -4.14 13.54
C PRO A 57 -14.23 -4.02 14.88
N VAL A 58 -12.89 -4.13 14.85
CA VAL A 58 -12.03 -4.06 16.05
C VAL A 58 -11.36 -2.69 16.17
N TRP A 59 -10.95 -2.11 15.03
CA TRP A 59 -10.21 -0.86 14.98
C TRP A 59 -10.99 0.23 14.23
N PRO A 60 -11.78 1.07 14.91
CA PRO A 60 -12.52 2.15 14.27
C PRO A 60 -11.59 3.13 13.52
N GLY A 61 -12.11 3.74 12.44
CA GLY A 61 -11.40 4.75 11.66
C GLY A 61 -10.29 4.17 10.76
N ARG A 62 -10.43 2.91 10.33
CA ARG A 62 -9.48 2.26 9.39
C ARG A 62 -9.96 2.28 7.95
N ASN A 63 -11.21 2.64 7.71
CA ASN A 63 -11.77 2.79 6.37
C ASN A 63 -11.08 3.94 5.61
N ALA A 64 -10.32 3.59 4.57
CA ALA A 64 -9.60 4.60 3.77
C ALA A 64 -10.56 5.55 3.07
N LEU A 65 -11.71 5.05 2.60
CA LEU A 65 -12.67 5.87 1.86
C LEU A 65 -13.21 7.05 2.68
N ASP A 66 -13.39 6.87 3.99
CA ASP A 66 -13.89 7.91 4.89
C ASP A 66 -12.88 9.04 5.13
N TYR A 67 -11.58 8.73 5.03
CA TYR A 67 -10.51 9.68 5.27
C TYR A 67 -9.92 10.29 4.00
N LEU A 68 -10.07 9.62 2.86
CA LEU A 68 -9.34 9.93 1.63
C LEU A 68 -9.60 11.37 1.14
N ASP A 69 -10.84 11.81 1.09
CA ASP A 69 -11.18 13.15 0.58
C ASP A 69 -10.51 14.25 1.41
N LEU A 70 -10.56 14.14 2.74
CA LEU A 70 -9.89 15.09 3.65
C LEU A 70 -8.36 15.06 3.50
N CYS A 71 -7.80 13.86 3.29
CA CYS A 71 -6.38 13.69 3.07
C CYS A 71 -5.92 14.35 1.75
N LEU A 72 -6.66 14.13 0.67
CA LEU A 72 -6.37 14.73 -0.63
C LEU A 72 -6.43 16.26 -0.56
N GLU A 73 -7.50 16.83 -0.01
CA GLU A 73 -7.68 18.28 0.18
C GLU A 73 -6.56 18.89 1.04
N THR A 74 -6.13 18.20 2.10
CA THR A 74 -5.07 18.67 3.00
C THR A 74 -3.71 18.80 2.30
N HIS A 75 -3.44 17.90 1.34
CA HIS A 75 -2.12 17.79 0.69
C HIS A 75 -2.08 18.36 -0.74
N GLU A 76 -3.18 18.85 -1.29
CA GLU A 76 -3.17 19.44 -2.65
C GLU A 76 -2.33 20.73 -2.73
N PRO A 77 -1.78 21.06 -3.91
CA PRO A 77 -1.88 20.29 -5.15
C PRO A 77 -0.98 19.07 -5.16
N LEU A 78 -1.48 17.93 -5.67
CA LEU A 78 -0.76 16.66 -5.75
C LEU A 78 -0.33 16.37 -7.20
N ASP A 79 0.98 16.21 -7.42
CA ASP A 79 1.53 15.79 -8.70
C ASP A 79 1.40 14.28 -8.91
N LEU A 80 1.48 13.50 -7.82
CA LEU A 80 1.35 12.04 -7.84
C LEU A 80 0.77 11.53 -6.52
N THR A 81 -0.12 10.55 -6.60
CA THR A 81 -0.47 9.70 -5.46
C THR A 81 0.03 8.27 -5.71
N ILE A 82 0.71 7.70 -4.73
CA ILE A 82 1.11 6.30 -4.68
C ILE A 82 0.18 5.61 -3.70
N LEU A 83 -0.70 4.74 -4.22
CA LEU A 83 -1.70 4.00 -3.45
C LEU A 83 -1.23 2.55 -3.23
N MET A 84 -1.00 2.15 -1.98
CA MET A 84 -0.66 0.77 -1.61
C MET A 84 -1.55 0.30 -0.46
N LEU A 85 -2.66 -0.36 -0.79
CA LEU A 85 -3.67 -0.89 0.14
C LEU A 85 -4.19 -2.26 -0.33
N GLY A 86 -4.85 -2.96 0.58
CA GLY A 86 -5.48 -4.25 0.33
C GLY A 86 -5.04 -5.35 1.29
N THR A 87 -3.91 -5.19 2.00
CA THR A 87 -3.43 -6.18 2.97
C THR A 87 -4.47 -6.43 4.07
N ASN A 88 -5.05 -5.38 4.64
CA ASN A 88 -6.02 -5.54 5.74
C ASN A 88 -7.39 -6.01 5.28
N ASP A 89 -7.70 -5.89 4.00
CA ASP A 89 -8.91 -6.46 3.39
C ASP A 89 -8.86 -7.99 3.29
N LEU A 90 -7.68 -8.59 3.48
CA LEU A 90 -7.47 -10.04 3.53
C LEU A 90 -7.88 -10.67 4.87
N LYS A 91 -8.28 -9.87 5.87
CA LYS A 91 -8.72 -10.39 7.18
C LYS A 91 -9.98 -11.25 7.05
N ILE A 92 -10.11 -12.25 7.95
CA ILE A 92 -11.23 -13.20 7.99
C ILE A 92 -12.60 -12.51 8.07
N CYS A 93 -12.70 -11.39 8.79
CA CYS A 93 -13.94 -10.66 8.96
C CYS A 93 -14.50 -10.05 7.67
N PHE A 94 -13.70 -9.99 6.59
CA PHE A 94 -14.08 -9.37 5.32
C PHE A 94 -14.34 -10.36 4.18
N SER A 95 -14.20 -11.66 4.41
CA SER A 95 -14.38 -12.70 3.38
C SER A 95 -13.64 -12.35 2.08
N PRO A 96 -12.29 -12.32 2.09
CA PRO A 96 -11.49 -11.73 1.04
C PRO A 96 -11.62 -12.44 -0.31
N SER A 97 -11.72 -11.65 -1.39
CA SER A 97 -11.47 -12.10 -2.77
C SER A 97 -10.66 -11.05 -3.53
N PRO A 98 -9.82 -11.45 -4.50
CA PRO A 98 -9.00 -10.52 -5.26
C PRO A 98 -9.85 -9.47 -6.00
N GLU A 99 -10.97 -9.89 -6.60
CA GLU A 99 -11.87 -9.03 -7.37
C GLU A 99 -12.59 -8.02 -6.47
N ALA A 100 -13.03 -8.44 -5.26
CA ALA A 100 -13.69 -7.54 -4.32
C ALA A 100 -12.72 -6.47 -3.80
N ILE A 101 -11.47 -6.85 -3.51
CA ILE A 101 -10.43 -5.90 -3.10
C ILE A 101 -10.10 -4.94 -4.25
N ALA A 102 -9.90 -5.47 -5.46
CA ALA A 102 -9.63 -4.67 -6.66
C ALA A 102 -10.77 -3.68 -6.97
N GLY A 103 -12.02 -4.11 -6.82
CA GLY A 103 -13.19 -3.24 -6.97
C GLY A 103 -13.19 -2.06 -5.98
N ARG A 104 -12.78 -2.29 -4.72
CA ARG A 104 -12.65 -1.24 -3.72
C ARG A 104 -11.47 -0.31 -4.01
N ILE A 105 -10.33 -0.85 -4.46
CA ILE A 105 -9.19 -0.03 -4.91
C ILE A 105 -9.59 0.86 -6.08
N ARG A 106 -10.44 0.39 -7.00
CA ARG A 106 -10.98 1.19 -8.09
C ARG A 106 -11.75 2.41 -7.59
N ILE A 107 -12.59 2.25 -6.57
CA ILE A 107 -13.34 3.37 -5.95
C ILE A 107 -12.37 4.45 -5.43
N LEU A 108 -11.31 4.03 -4.74
CA LEU A 108 -10.28 4.96 -4.25
C LEU A 108 -9.51 5.61 -5.40
N ALA A 109 -9.15 4.84 -6.43
CA ALA A 109 -8.44 5.31 -7.60
C ALA A 109 -9.21 6.42 -8.36
N GLU A 110 -10.51 6.22 -8.57
CA GLU A 110 -11.39 7.19 -9.22
C GLU A 110 -11.47 8.52 -8.46
N LYS A 111 -11.47 8.48 -7.11
CA LYS A 111 -11.40 9.69 -6.27
C LYS A 111 -10.03 10.37 -6.35
N ILE A 112 -8.95 9.60 -6.22
CA ILE A 112 -7.59 10.13 -6.28
C ILE A 112 -7.33 10.85 -7.60
N GLN A 113 -7.79 10.32 -8.70
CA GLN A 113 -7.61 10.91 -10.04
C GLN A 113 -8.34 12.25 -10.24
N GLN A 114 -9.29 12.59 -9.36
CA GLN A 114 -9.93 13.92 -9.38
C GLN A 114 -9.08 15.00 -8.69
N ALA A 115 -8.12 14.60 -7.84
CA ALA A 115 -7.31 15.50 -7.01
C ALA A 115 -5.80 15.41 -7.27
N SER A 116 -5.34 14.38 -7.98
CA SER A 116 -3.92 14.14 -8.26
C SER A 116 -3.67 14.02 -9.76
N HIS A 117 -2.59 14.64 -10.25
CA HIS A 117 -2.25 14.61 -11.68
C HIS A 117 -1.91 13.21 -12.20
N ALA A 118 -1.34 12.37 -11.35
CA ALA A 118 -1.00 10.99 -11.68
C ALA A 118 -1.32 10.06 -10.51
N LEU A 119 -1.56 8.78 -10.82
CA LEU A 119 -1.78 7.72 -9.85
C LEU A 119 -0.87 6.52 -10.18
N LEU A 120 -0.13 6.05 -9.17
CA LEU A 120 0.57 4.78 -9.18
C LEU A 120 -0.09 3.84 -8.17
N ILE A 121 -0.70 2.77 -8.65
CA ILE A 121 -1.19 1.68 -7.81
C ILE A 121 -0.04 0.70 -7.59
N VAL A 122 0.28 0.44 -6.33
CA VAL A 122 1.27 -0.55 -5.92
C VAL A 122 0.53 -1.70 -5.27
N SER A 123 0.68 -2.93 -5.79
CA SER A 123 0.09 -4.10 -5.12
C SER A 123 0.73 -4.30 -3.74
N PRO A 124 0.00 -4.76 -2.73
CA PRO A 124 0.62 -5.24 -1.49
C PRO A 124 1.59 -6.39 -1.78
N VAL A 125 2.62 -6.52 -0.95
CA VAL A 125 3.46 -7.72 -0.93
C VAL A 125 2.59 -8.90 -0.46
N PRO A 126 2.63 -10.06 -1.14
CA PRO A 126 1.86 -11.22 -0.71
C PRO A 126 2.16 -11.65 0.72
N LEU A 127 1.16 -12.17 1.41
CA LEU A 127 1.31 -12.73 2.75
C LEU A 127 2.26 -13.93 2.74
N GLY A 128 3.05 -14.09 3.80
CA GLY A 128 4.01 -15.18 3.90
C GLY A 128 3.35 -16.52 4.20
N GLU A 129 3.98 -17.62 3.76
CA GLU A 129 3.50 -18.99 3.94
C GLU A 129 3.35 -19.40 5.42
N LYS A 130 4.08 -18.75 6.33
CA LYS A 130 3.98 -18.99 7.77
C LYS A 130 2.80 -18.30 8.44
N MET A 131 1.93 -17.63 7.67
CA MET A 131 0.76 -16.91 8.19
C MET A 131 -0.10 -17.78 9.11
N SER A 132 -0.41 -19.02 8.71
CA SER A 132 -1.31 -19.91 9.45
C SER A 132 -0.78 -20.34 10.85
N THR A 133 0.50 -20.17 11.11
CA THR A 133 1.15 -20.50 12.40
C THR A 133 1.75 -19.28 13.08
N GLY A 134 1.67 -18.11 12.45
CA GLY A 134 2.22 -16.86 12.93
C GLY A 134 1.29 -16.13 13.92
N PRO A 135 1.76 -15.02 14.48
CA PRO A 135 1.02 -14.21 15.45
C PRO A 135 -0.24 -13.55 14.86
N CYS A 136 -0.31 -13.41 13.56
CA CYS A 136 -1.46 -12.82 12.86
C CYS A 136 -2.46 -13.87 12.34
N ALA A 137 -2.27 -15.16 12.64
CA ALA A 137 -3.12 -16.25 12.15
C ALA A 137 -4.60 -16.12 12.56
N ALA A 138 -4.89 -15.45 13.67
CA ALA A 138 -6.25 -15.22 14.13
C ALA A 138 -7.02 -14.21 13.25
N ASP A 139 -6.29 -13.28 12.63
CA ASP A 139 -6.87 -12.24 11.78
C ASP A 139 -6.96 -12.67 10.32
N PHE A 140 -6.02 -13.51 9.84
CA PHE A 140 -5.91 -13.92 8.45
C PHE A 140 -6.15 -15.44 8.31
N PRO A 141 -7.23 -15.87 7.64
CA PRO A 141 -7.45 -17.28 7.39
C PRO A 141 -6.39 -17.83 6.40
N PRO A 142 -6.16 -19.16 6.36
CA PRO A 142 -5.19 -19.77 5.44
C PRO A 142 -5.42 -19.38 3.97
N GLU A 143 -6.67 -19.18 3.58
CA GLU A 143 -7.07 -18.77 2.22
C GLU A 143 -6.55 -17.36 1.86
N SER A 144 -6.31 -16.51 2.85
CA SER A 144 -5.77 -15.15 2.64
C SER A 144 -4.41 -15.16 1.95
N VAL A 145 -3.58 -16.17 2.21
CA VAL A 145 -2.28 -16.34 1.53
C VAL A 145 -2.51 -16.53 0.04
N ALA A 146 -3.38 -17.47 -0.35
CA ALA A 146 -3.68 -17.73 -1.76
C ALA A 146 -4.31 -16.51 -2.46
N VAL A 147 -5.22 -15.81 -1.78
CA VAL A 147 -5.84 -14.56 -2.29
C VAL A 147 -4.80 -13.48 -2.46
N SER A 148 -3.85 -13.33 -1.52
CA SER A 148 -2.81 -12.30 -1.58
C SER A 148 -1.90 -12.47 -2.81
N HIS A 149 -1.59 -13.69 -3.20
CA HIS A 149 -0.80 -13.99 -4.41
C HIS A 149 -1.52 -13.68 -5.72
N GLN A 150 -2.85 -13.64 -5.71
CA GLN A 150 -3.66 -13.31 -6.90
C GLN A 150 -3.94 -11.80 -7.02
N LEU A 151 -3.75 -11.06 -5.93
CA LEU A 151 -4.16 -9.66 -5.84
C LEU A 151 -3.43 -8.76 -6.84
N ALA A 152 -2.15 -9.00 -7.09
CA ALA A 152 -1.36 -8.20 -8.03
C ALA A 152 -1.96 -8.21 -9.45
N ALA A 153 -2.43 -9.38 -9.94
CA ALA A 153 -3.05 -9.50 -11.25
C ALA A 153 -4.35 -8.67 -11.33
N SER A 154 -5.25 -8.81 -10.34
CA SER A 154 -6.51 -8.05 -10.30
C SER A 154 -6.29 -6.54 -10.16
N LEU A 155 -5.27 -6.12 -9.41
CA LEU A 155 -4.92 -4.71 -9.28
C LEU A 155 -4.27 -4.14 -10.56
N LYS A 156 -3.51 -4.97 -11.30
CA LYS A 156 -2.99 -4.58 -12.62
C LYS A 156 -4.12 -4.30 -13.61
N GLU A 157 -5.12 -5.18 -13.66
CA GLU A 157 -6.31 -4.98 -14.50
C GLU A 157 -7.07 -3.72 -14.09
N THR A 158 -7.21 -3.47 -12.79
CA THR A 158 -7.82 -2.24 -12.27
C THR A 158 -7.04 -0.99 -12.66
N ALA A 159 -5.70 -1.02 -12.54
CA ALA A 159 -4.86 0.09 -12.94
C ALA A 159 -4.99 0.39 -14.44
N ASP A 160 -4.97 -0.65 -15.28
CA ASP A 160 -5.15 -0.50 -16.73
C ASP A 160 -6.53 0.09 -17.08
N ALA A 161 -7.58 -0.37 -16.40
CA ALA A 161 -8.95 0.12 -16.62
C ALA A 161 -9.14 1.58 -16.18
N CYS A 162 -8.42 2.04 -15.15
CA CYS A 162 -8.43 3.42 -14.67
C CYS A 162 -7.42 4.32 -15.39
N GLY A 163 -6.54 3.78 -16.26
CA GLY A 163 -5.44 4.55 -16.85
C GLY A 163 -4.38 4.96 -15.81
N ALA A 164 -4.26 4.21 -14.71
CA ALA A 164 -3.25 4.42 -13.69
C ALA A 164 -1.97 3.61 -13.98
N TRP A 165 -0.86 4.05 -13.41
CA TRP A 165 0.38 3.26 -13.43
C TRP A 165 0.30 2.13 -12.40
N PHE A 166 1.03 1.05 -12.65
CA PHE A 166 1.03 -0.12 -11.77
C PHE A 166 2.46 -0.59 -11.46
N LEU A 167 2.66 -1.09 -10.24
CA LEU A 167 3.87 -1.79 -9.80
C LEU A 167 3.49 -2.94 -8.88
N ASP A 168 4.00 -4.13 -9.14
CA ASP A 168 3.86 -5.28 -8.24
C ASP A 168 4.97 -5.23 -7.18
N ALA A 169 4.60 -4.95 -5.92
CA ALA A 169 5.57 -4.93 -4.83
C ALA A 169 6.11 -6.32 -4.48
N GLY A 170 5.38 -7.38 -4.80
CA GLY A 170 5.81 -8.76 -4.59
C GLY A 170 7.04 -9.16 -5.41
N GLU A 171 7.31 -8.46 -6.52
CA GLU A 171 8.52 -8.69 -7.32
C GLU A 171 9.81 -8.14 -6.67
N TYR A 172 9.67 -7.22 -5.70
CA TYR A 172 10.80 -6.44 -5.16
C TYR A 172 10.98 -6.60 -3.66
N ALA A 173 9.95 -7.02 -2.94
CA ALA A 173 9.95 -7.08 -1.49
C ALA A 173 9.36 -8.40 -0.98
N ALA A 174 9.77 -8.78 0.20
CA ALA A 174 9.19 -9.91 0.93
C ALA A 174 8.76 -9.47 2.33
N VAL A 175 7.74 -10.13 2.86
CA VAL A 175 7.30 -9.95 4.23
C VAL A 175 8.21 -10.67 5.23
N SER A 176 8.17 -10.25 6.48
CA SER A 176 8.95 -10.82 7.57
C SER A 176 8.47 -12.23 7.93
N ASP A 177 9.40 -13.14 8.17
CA ASP A 177 9.11 -14.46 8.74
C ASP A 177 8.55 -14.40 10.18
N ILE A 178 8.60 -13.21 10.81
CA ILE A 178 8.11 -13.01 12.19
C ILE A 178 6.59 -13.00 12.22
N ASP A 179 5.94 -12.30 11.29
CA ASP A 179 4.48 -12.14 11.28
C ASP A 179 3.82 -12.45 9.93
N SER A 180 4.62 -12.64 8.90
CA SER A 180 4.14 -12.94 7.53
C SER A 180 3.25 -11.87 6.88
N VAL A 181 3.28 -10.63 7.41
CA VAL A 181 2.46 -9.49 6.95
C VAL A 181 3.31 -8.28 6.59
N HIS A 182 4.26 -7.93 7.47
CA HIS A 182 4.99 -6.68 7.35
C HIS A 182 6.28 -6.84 6.56
N ILE A 183 6.51 -5.89 5.66
CA ILE A 183 7.69 -5.87 4.76
C ILE A 183 8.98 -5.81 5.59
N THR A 184 9.96 -6.63 5.20
CA THR A 184 11.29 -6.62 5.83
C THR A 184 12.02 -5.29 5.61
N PRO A 185 12.98 -4.91 6.48
CA PRO A 185 13.82 -3.71 6.26
C PRO A 185 14.54 -3.70 4.91
N VAL A 186 14.96 -4.87 4.40
CA VAL A 186 15.55 -5.01 3.06
C VAL A 186 14.50 -4.78 1.99
N GLY A 187 13.31 -5.40 2.15
CA GLY A 187 12.17 -5.23 1.25
C GLY A 187 11.73 -3.77 1.12
N HIS A 188 11.70 -3.04 2.22
CA HIS A 188 11.39 -1.60 2.18
C HIS A 188 12.36 -0.80 1.29
N ARG A 189 13.67 -1.05 1.41
CA ARG A 189 14.66 -0.40 0.56
C ARG A 189 14.54 -0.80 -0.90
N SER A 190 14.35 -2.09 -1.17
CA SER A 190 14.17 -2.60 -2.54
C SER A 190 12.92 -2.02 -3.19
N LEU A 191 11.79 -1.95 -2.46
CA LEU A 191 10.54 -1.35 -2.94
C LEU A 191 10.72 0.14 -3.26
N ALA A 192 11.44 0.89 -2.42
CA ALA A 192 11.74 2.30 -2.69
C ALA A 192 12.51 2.49 -4.00
N HIS A 193 13.52 1.66 -4.25
CA HIS A 193 14.28 1.69 -5.51
C HIS A 193 13.40 1.30 -6.71
N ALA A 194 12.55 0.28 -6.58
CA ALA A 194 11.63 -0.12 -7.64
C ALA A 194 10.64 1.00 -8.00
N ILE A 195 10.07 1.66 -6.98
CA ILE A 195 9.19 2.83 -7.18
C ILE A 195 9.97 3.97 -7.85
N TYR A 196 11.18 4.26 -7.40
CA TYR A 196 12.03 5.30 -8.01
C TYR A 196 12.28 5.03 -9.51
N GLU A 197 12.65 3.82 -9.89
CA GLU A 197 12.84 3.46 -11.30
C GLU A 197 11.52 3.50 -12.08
N LYS A 198 10.40 3.13 -11.45
CA LYS A 198 9.08 3.27 -12.06
C LYS A 198 8.74 4.73 -12.35
N LEU A 199 8.99 5.65 -11.41
CA LEU A 199 8.75 7.09 -11.61
C LEU A 199 9.60 7.65 -12.75
N LYS A 200 10.85 7.22 -12.88
CA LYS A 200 11.69 7.57 -14.03
C LYS A 200 11.10 7.08 -15.36
N ALA A 201 10.61 5.84 -15.40
CA ALA A 201 9.95 5.29 -16.58
C ALA A 201 8.64 6.00 -16.94
N MET A 202 7.97 6.60 -15.95
CA MET A 202 6.78 7.44 -16.13
C MET A 202 7.13 8.86 -16.64
N ASN A 203 8.42 9.21 -16.76
CA ASN A 203 8.91 10.57 -16.98
C ASN A 203 8.44 11.55 -15.89
N PHE A 204 8.27 11.06 -14.69
CA PHE A 204 7.85 11.82 -13.52
C PHE A 204 9.06 12.45 -12.79
#